data_4f532bc9cbf866af360f80d48fcb4d71
#
_entry.id   4f532bc9cbf866af360f80d48fcb4d71
#
_cell.length_a   1.000
_cell.length_b   1.000
_cell.length_c   1.000
_cell.angle_alpha   90.00
_cell.angle_beta   90.00
_cell.angle_gamma   90.00
#
_symmetry.space_group_name_H-M   'P 1'
#
loop_
_entity.id
_entity.type
_entity.pdbx_description
1 polymer ?
#
loop_
_entity_poly.entity_id
_entity_poly.type
_entity_poly.pdbx_seq_one_letter_code
_entity_poly.pdbx_strand_id
1 'polypeptide(L)'
;DFNIALNKPSGYSLEQFTKALTDDKDKNNVFQDNAKYFYYIEEQYNINGLFVAAVGIHESAWGTSKIARNKYNLFGYGAYDSNPYNGAYSFENYAESIDLIARVFVKYYLNPAGTSIYDGQKAKGSYYSGNTLTSVNKRYASDKNWANGVYKHMQYLYNKIV
;
A
#
# COMPACT_ATOMS: atom_id res chain seq x y z
N ASP A 1 -7.26 13.48 -7.29
CA ASP A 1 -6.95 14.54 -6.33
C ASP A 1 -5.90 14.08 -5.33
N PHE A 2 -4.84 14.88 -5.20
CA PHE A 2 -3.71 14.58 -4.33
C PHE A 2 -4.10 14.47 -2.84
N ASN A 3 -5.12 15.20 -2.42
CA ASN A 3 -5.52 15.29 -1.01
C ASN A 3 -6.73 14.42 -0.64
N ILE A 4 -6.97 13.35 -1.40
CA ILE A 4 -8.09 12.46 -1.07
C ILE A 4 -7.85 11.74 0.25
N ALA A 5 -8.96 11.39 0.91
CA ALA A 5 -8.92 10.58 2.12
C ALA A 5 -8.57 9.14 1.77
N LEU A 6 -7.52 8.61 2.37
CA LEU A 6 -7.02 7.26 2.09
C LEU A 6 -7.64 6.19 2.98
N ASN A 7 -8.32 6.59 4.06
CA ASN A 7 -9.03 5.68 4.96
C ASN A 7 -10.46 5.40 4.50
N LYS A 8 -10.65 5.34 3.20
CA LYS A 8 -11.91 4.98 2.54
C LYS A 8 -11.62 4.13 1.32
N PRO A 9 -12.48 3.16 0.99
CA PRO A 9 -12.35 2.42 -0.27
C PRO A 9 -12.40 3.37 -1.47
N SER A 10 -11.67 3.00 -2.53
CA SER A 10 -11.79 3.69 -3.82
C SER A 10 -13.15 3.43 -4.45
N GLY A 11 -13.75 2.28 -4.11
CA GLY A 11 -15.06 1.89 -4.63
C GLY A 11 -14.99 1.20 -5.99
N TYR A 12 -13.82 0.99 -6.54
CA TYR A 12 -13.67 0.29 -7.82
C TYR A 12 -13.94 -1.21 -7.65
N SER A 13 -14.41 -1.84 -8.75
CA SER A 13 -14.70 -3.27 -8.79
C SER A 13 -13.42 -4.10 -8.90
N LEU A 14 -13.54 -5.41 -8.64
CA LEU A 14 -12.44 -6.35 -8.86
C LEU A 14 -11.93 -6.29 -10.31
N GLU A 15 -12.85 -6.18 -11.27
CA GLU A 15 -12.48 -6.08 -12.68
C GLU A 15 -11.67 -4.82 -12.96
N GLN A 16 -12.03 -3.70 -12.34
CA GLN A 16 -11.30 -2.45 -12.49
C GLN A 16 -9.92 -2.51 -11.82
N PHE A 17 -9.81 -3.15 -10.67
CA PHE A 17 -8.50 -3.40 -10.03
C PHE A 17 -7.61 -4.26 -10.94
N THR A 18 -8.15 -5.29 -11.52
CA THR A 18 -7.40 -6.16 -12.44
C THR A 18 -6.93 -5.39 -13.66
N LYS A 19 -7.81 -4.57 -14.24
CA LYS A 19 -7.45 -3.72 -15.38
C LYS A 19 -6.33 -2.73 -15.03
N ALA A 20 -6.43 -2.09 -13.87
CA ALA A 20 -5.43 -1.12 -13.43
C ALA A 20 -4.06 -1.77 -13.22
N LEU A 21 -4.04 -2.99 -12.69
CA LEU A 21 -2.81 -3.69 -12.30
C LEU A 21 -2.28 -4.66 -13.36
N THR A 22 -2.89 -4.69 -14.54
CA THR A 22 -2.39 -5.43 -15.71
C THR A 22 -1.53 -4.46 -16.53
N ASP A 23 -0.21 -4.65 -16.48
CA ASP A 23 0.72 -3.68 -17.04
C ASP A 23 2.04 -4.35 -17.46
N ASP A 24 2.65 -3.87 -18.54
CA ASP A 24 3.92 -4.36 -19.03
C ASP A 24 5.08 -4.15 -18.03
N LYS A 25 4.95 -3.16 -17.16
CA LYS A 25 5.96 -2.89 -16.13
C LYS A 25 5.97 -3.95 -15.03
N ASP A 26 4.89 -4.70 -14.89
CA ASP A 26 4.75 -5.80 -13.94
C ASP A 26 5.37 -7.07 -14.53
N LYS A 27 6.70 -7.10 -14.59
CA LYS A 27 7.47 -8.13 -15.32
C LYS A 27 7.20 -9.56 -14.85
N ASN A 28 6.89 -9.72 -13.56
CA ASN A 28 6.68 -11.04 -12.97
C ASN A 28 5.20 -11.30 -12.65
N ASN A 29 4.29 -10.48 -13.18
CA ASN A 29 2.85 -10.55 -12.95
C ASN A 29 2.46 -10.51 -11.47
N VAL A 30 3.25 -9.85 -10.65
CA VAL A 30 3.03 -9.79 -9.20
C VAL A 30 1.77 -9.01 -8.88
N PHE A 31 1.60 -7.84 -9.48
CA PHE A 31 0.43 -6.98 -9.22
C PHE A 31 -0.80 -7.52 -9.90
N GLN A 32 -0.68 -8.02 -11.11
CA GLN A 32 -1.81 -8.64 -11.82
C GLN A 32 -2.36 -9.84 -11.06
N ASP A 33 -1.49 -10.75 -10.64
CA ASP A 33 -1.90 -11.98 -9.96
C ASP A 33 -2.45 -11.69 -8.55
N ASN A 34 -2.09 -10.56 -7.96
CA ASN A 34 -2.52 -10.17 -6.62
C ASN A 34 -3.53 -9.02 -6.61
N ALA A 35 -4.06 -8.64 -7.76
CA ALA A 35 -5.04 -7.54 -7.88
C ALA A 35 -6.24 -7.75 -6.95
N LYS A 36 -6.72 -8.98 -6.82
CA LYS A 36 -7.84 -9.32 -5.94
C LYS A 36 -7.58 -8.96 -4.47
N TYR A 37 -6.34 -9.04 -4.02
CA TYR A 37 -6.03 -8.74 -2.62
C TYR A 37 -6.04 -7.24 -2.36
N PHE A 38 -5.60 -6.43 -3.32
CA PHE A 38 -5.74 -4.97 -3.22
C PHE A 38 -7.22 -4.57 -3.22
N TYR A 39 -8.05 -5.30 -3.94
CA TYR A 39 -9.50 -5.10 -3.93
C TYR A 39 -10.10 -5.50 -2.58
N TYR A 40 -9.76 -6.69 -2.04
CA TYR A 40 -10.34 -7.20 -0.81
C TYR A 40 -10.02 -6.34 0.42
N ILE A 41 -8.84 -5.77 0.51
CA ILE A 41 -8.47 -4.96 1.68
C ILE A 41 -9.32 -3.69 1.80
N GLU A 42 -9.91 -3.21 0.71
CA GLU A 42 -10.77 -2.02 0.76
C GLU A 42 -11.93 -2.21 1.71
N GLU A 43 -12.69 -3.28 1.53
CA GLU A 43 -13.84 -3.56 2.37
C GLU A 43 -13.41 -4.08 3.74
N GLN A 44 -12.39 -4.92 3.75
CA GLN A 44 -11.92 -5.56 4.98
C GLN A 44 -11.34 -4.56 5.98
N TYR A 45 -10.62 -3.56 5.51
CA TYR A 45 -9.89 -2.64 6.37
C TYR A 45 -10.28 -1.18 6.21
N ASN A 46 -11.21 -0.87 5.32
CA ASN A 46 -11.66 0.50 5.06
C ASN A 46 -10.50 1.40 4.65
N ILE A 47 -9.78 1.00 3.63
CA ILE A 47 -8.60 1.68 3.09
C ILE A 47 -8.70 1.74 1.56
N ASN A 48 -8.10 2.76 0.96
CA ASN A 48 -7.99 2.85 -0.49
C ASN A 48 -6.98 1.81 -1.00
N GLY A 49 -7.46 0.78 -1.68
CA GLY A 49 -6.62 -0.32 -2.18
C GLY A 49 -5.68 0.10 -3.31
N LEU A 50 -6.06 1.10 -4.11
CA LEU A 50 -5.18 1.61 -5.16
C LEU A 50 -4.02 2.41 -4.56
N PHE A 51 -4.24 3.09 -3.44
CA PHE A 51 -3.15 3.70 -2.69
C PHE A 51 -2.16 2.63 -2.22
N VAL A 52 -2.66 1.55 -1.63
CA VAL A 52 -1.77 0.46 -1.17
C VAL A 52 -1.00 -0.14 -2.34
N ALA A 53 -1.66 -0.37 -3.47
CA ALA A 53 -1.00 -0.85 -4.69
C ALA A 53 0.09 0.13 -5.16
N ALA A 54 -0.22 1.43 -5.16
CA ALA A 54 0.74 2.45 -5.57
C ALA A 54 1.97 2.48 -4.66
N VAL A 55 1.78 2.32 -3.34
CA VAL A 55 2.90 2.21 -2.40
C VAL A 55 3.75 0.98 -2.74
N GLY A 56 3.10 -0.16 -2.98
CA GLY A 56 3.81 -1.38 -3.36
C GLY A 56 4.62 -1.23 -4.65
N ILE A 57 4.03 -0.59 -5.65
CA ILE A 57 4.72 -0.29 -6.91
C ILE A 57 5.96 0.58 -6.65
N HIS A 58 5.78 1.64 -5.86
CA HIS A 58 6.84 2.59 -5.54
C HIS A 58 7.99 1.92 -4.77
N GLU A 59 7.65 1.14 -3.76
CA GLU A 59 8.65 0.53 -2.86
C GLU A 59 9.37 -0.66 -3.49
N SER A 60 8.72 -1.38 -4.40
CA SER A 60 9.26 -2.64 -4.95
C SER A 60 9.68 -2.55 -6.40
N ALA A 61 9.59 -1.38 -7.03
CA ALA A 61 9.82 -1.21 -8.47
C ALA A 61 8.97 -2.21 -9.27
N TRP A 62 7.67 -2.17 -9.09
CA TRP A 62 6.72 -3.09 -9.73
C TRP A 62 7.02 -4.57 -9.41
N GLY A 63 7.40 -4.85 -8.18
CA GLY A 63 7.66 -6.21 -7.72
C GLY A 63 8.96 -6.81 -8.20
N THR A 64 9.85 -6.01 -8.80
CA THR A 64 11.11 -6.51 -9.37
C THR A 64 12.28 -6.46 -8.40
N SER A 65 12.17 -5.76 -7.27
CA SER A 65 13.26 -5.66 -6.31
C SER A 65 13.63 -7.01 -5.70
N LYS A 66 14.86 -7.14 -5.23
CA LYS A 66 15.35 -8.36 -4.59
C LYS A 66 14.51 -8.73 -3.36
N ILE A 67 14.16 -7.74 -2.55
CA ILE A 67 13.32 -7.96 -1.35
C ILE A 67 11.95 -8.49 -1.77
N ALA A 68 11.30 -7.87 -2.76
CA ALA A 68 10.00 -8.31 -3.23
C ALA A 68 10.03 -9.74 -3.75
N ARG A 69 11.03 -10.07 -4.59
CA ARG A 69 11.10 -11.38 -5.24
C ARG A 69 11.46 -12.51 -4.26
N ASN A 70 12.39 -12.26 -3.35
CA ASN A 70 12.91 -13.32 -2.49
C ASN A 70 12.17 -13.44 -1.17
N LYS A 71 11.50 -12.37 -0.72
CA LYS A 71 10.83 -12.33 0.59
C LYS A 71 9.33 -12.10 0.49
N TYR A 72 8.79 -11.99 -0.72
CA TYR A 72 7.37 -11.67 -0.94
C TYR A 72 6.94 -10.40 -0.20
N ASN A 73 7.86 -9.43 -0.10
CA ASN A 73 7.65 -8.20 0.64
C ASN A 73 7.63 -7.03 -0.34
N LEU A 74 6.42 -6.54 -0.66
CA LEU A 74 6.25 -5.47 -1.64
C LEU A 74 6.51 -4.08 -1.09
N PHE A 75 6.64 -3.94 0.23
CA PHE A 75 6.66 -2.63 0.87
C PHE A 75 7.99 -2.33 1.58
N GLY A 76 8.94 -3.24 1.49
CA GLY A 76 10.20 -3.09 2.22
C GLY A 76 10.02 -3.10 3.73
N TYR A 77 8.93 -3.69 4.23
CA TYR A 77 8.59 -3.65 5.64
C TYR A 77 9.71 -4.26 6.48
N GLY A 78 10.17 -3.50 7.47
CA GLY A 78 11.29 -3.92 8.32
C GLY A 78 12.67 -3.66 7.73
N ALA A 79 12.78 -3.13 6.50
CA ALA A 79 14.05 -2.79 5.91
C ALA A 79 14.63 -1.52 6.56
N TYR A 80 15.87 -1.61 7.01
CA TYR A 80 16.57 -0.48 7.61
C TYR A 80 17.74 -0.06 6.73
N ASP A 81 18.10 1.23 6.77
CA ASP A 81 19.14 1.81 5.92
C ASP A 81 20.48 1.09 6.02
N SER A 82 20.85 0.62 7.22
CA SER A 82 22.13 -0.04 7.45
C SER A 82 22.21 -1.44 6.81
N ASN A 83 21.08 -2.14 6.69
CA ASN A 83 21.03 -3.49 6.14
C ASN A 83 19.63 -3.81 5.63
N PRO A 84 19.20 -3.15 4.53
CA PRO A 84 17.81 -3.22 4.08
C PRO A 84 17.35 -4.64 3.74
N TYR A 85 18.17 -5.40 3.05
CA TYR A 85 17.77 -6.74 2.63
C TYR A 85 17.60 -7.70 3.82
N ASN A 86 18.59 -7.77 4.70
CA ASN A 86 18.53 -8.71 5.83
C ASN A 86 17.50 -8.29 6.88
N GLY A 87 17.24 -6.98 7.02
CA GLY A 87 16.26 -6.47 7.98
C GLY A 87 14.82 -6.64 7.51
N ALA A 88 14.57 -6.73 6.20
CA ALA A 88 13.22 -6.83 5.68
C ALA A 88 12.54 -8.13 6.10
N TYR A 89 11.25 -8.04 6.46
CA TYR A 89 10.46 -9.22 6.83
C TYR A 89 10.24 -10.12 5.61
N SER A 90 10.24 -11.43 5.88
CA SER A 90 9.88 -12.45 4.89
C SER A 90 8.45 -12.89 5.08
N PHE A 91 7.72 -13.05 3.98
CA PHE A 91 6.34 -13.53 3.98
C PHE A 91 6.25 -14.82 3.17
N GLU A 92 5.20 -15.60 3.36
CA GLU A 92 4.98 -16.83 2.61
C GLU A 92 4.45 -16.56 1.18
N ASN A 93 3.78 -15.41 1.02
CA ASN A 93 3.24 -14.99 -0.29
C ASN A 93 3.03 -13.48 -0.27
N TYR A 94 2.74 -12.92 -1.44
CA TYR A 94 2.53 -11.49 -1.58
C TYR A 94 1.28 -11.02 -0.82
N ALA A 95 0.22 -11.84 -0.78
CA ALA A 95 -1.02 -11.49 -0.10
C ALA A 95 -0.79 -11.17 1.38
N GLU A 96 0.12 -11.89 2.04
CA GLU A 96 0.45 -11.62 3.44
C GLU A 96 1.08 -10.25 3.63
N SER A 97 1.98 -9.84 2.73
CA SER A 97 2.59 -8.50 2.83
C SER A 97 1.56 -7.41 2.57
N ILE A 98 0.65 -7.62 1.62
CA ILE A 98 -0.43 -6.67 1.31
C ILE A 98 -1.36 -6.51 2.52
N ASP A 99 -1.76 -7.63 3.12
CA ASP A 99 -2.62 -7.63 4.29
C ASP A 99 -1.97 -6.92 5.49
N LEU A 100 -0.71 -7.23 5.75
CA LEU A 100 0.01 -6.61 6.86
C LEU A 100 0.10 -5.10 6.72
N ILE A 101 0.52 -4.61 5.54
CA ILE A 101 0.71 -3.17 5.36
C ILE A 101 -0.62 -2.41 5.44
N ALA A 102 -1.71 -3.01 4.94
CA ALA A 102 -3.04 -2.41 5.05
C ALA A 102 -3.42 -2.24 6.52
N ARG A 103 -3.22 -3.27 7.34
CA ARG A 103 -3.49 -3.19 8.78
C ARG A 103 -2.60 -2.17 9.47
N VAL A 104 -1.33 -2.09 9.13
CA VAL A 104 -0.40 -1.10 9.69
C VAL A 104 -0.85 0.32 9.36
N PHE A 105 -1.21 0.60 8.10
CA PHE A 105 -1.69 1.92 7.72
C PHE A 105 -2.95 2.30 8.49
N VAL A 106 -3.92 1.40 8.58
CA VAL A 106 -5.19 1.68 9.25
C VAL A 106 -5.00 1.90 10.75
N LYS A 107 -4.17 1.07 11.38
CA LYS A 107 -3.99 1.09 12.83
C LYS A 107 -3.12 2.25 13.32
N TYR A 108 -2.09 2.61 12.56
CA TYR A 108 -1.09 3.55 13.06
C TYR A 108 -1.03 4.89 12.32
N TYR A 109 -1.43 4.96 11.05
CA TYR A 109 -1.18 6.14 10.20
C TYR A 109 -2.43 6.90 9.80
N LEU A 110 -3.53 6.21 9.49
CA LEU A 110 -4.68 6.80 8.80
C LEU A 110 -5.84 7.17 9.68
N ASN A 111 -5.83 6.77 10.95
CA ASN A 111 -6.94 7.03 11.86
C ASN A 111 -6.42 7.51 13.21
N PRO A 112 -7.12 8.46 13.85
CA PRO A 112 -6.74 8.88 15.20
C PRO A 112 -6.98 7.77 16.22
N ALA A 113 -6.26 7.83 17.33
CA ALA A 113 -6.40 6.87 18.44
C ALA A 113 -7.87 6.75 18.87
N GLY A 114 -8.32 5.52 19.03
CA GLY A 114 -9.68 5.23 19.48
C GLY A 114 -10.70 5.02 18.37
N THR A 115 -10.35 5.27 17.11
CA THR A 115 -11.24 4.97 15.99
C THR A 115 -11.47 3.47 15.89
N SER A 116 -12.73 3.05 15.76
CA SER A 116 -13.06 1.64 15.51
C SER A 116 -12.54 1.19 14.14
N ILE A 117 -11.80 0.11 14.12
CA ILE A 117 -11.19 -0.45 12.92
C ILE A 117 -11.55 -1.95 12.79
N TYR A 118 -10.72 -2.73 12.13
CA TYR A 118 -10.99 -4.14 11.89
C TYR A 118 -10.92 -4.98 13.19
N ASP A 119 -11.56 -6.15 13.17
CA ASP A 119 -11.51 -7.19 14.24
C ASP A 119 -11.87 -6.66 15.63
N GLY A 120 -12.78 -5.69 15.72
CA GLY A 120 -13.18 -5.12 17.00
C GLY A 120 -12.11 -4.30 17.69
N GLN A 121 -11.03 -3.99 17.00
CA GLN A 121 -9.92 -3.21 17.55
C GLN A 121 -10.16 -1.70 17.41
N LYS A 122 -9.35 -0.96 18.14
CA LYS A 122 -9.28 0.50 18.03
C LYS A 122 -7.93 0.89 17.41
N ALA A 123 -7.94 1.92 16.59
CA ALA A 123 -6.70 2.47 16.06
C ALA A 123 -5.82 2.98 17.19
N LYS A 124 -4.52 2.80 17.05
CA LYS A 124 -3.54 3.38 17.97
C LYS A 124 -3.18 4.81 17.60
N GLY A 125 -3.16 5.11 16.30
CA GLY A 125 -2.91 6.45 15.80
C GLY A 125 -1.53 6.99 16.14
N SER A 126 -0.56 6.11 16.39
CA SER A 126 0.80 6.49 16.84
C SER A 126 1.49 7.45 15.87
N TYR A 127 1.19 7.33 14.58
CA TYR A 127 1.79 8.12 13.52
C TYR A 127 0.75 8.91 12.72
N TYR A 128 -0.43 9.03 13.26
CA TYR A 128 -1.53 9.75 12.61
C TYR A 128 -1.27 11.26 12.64
N SER A 129 -1.35 11.90 11.48
CA SER A 129 -1.35 13.37 11.37
C SER A 129 -2.34 13.82 10.30
N GLY A 130 -3.27 12.95 9.93
CA GLY A 130 -4.26 13.15 8.88
C GLY A 130 -4.35 11.89 8.01
N ASN A 131 -5.31 11.89 7.08
CA ASN A 131 -5.62 10.71 6.27
C ASN A 131 -5.25 10.88 4.79
N THR A 132 -4.32 11.79 4.49
CA THR A 132 -3.87 12.06 3.10
C THR A 132 -2.45 11.56 2.88
N LEU A 133 -2.02 11.56 1.62
CA LEU A 133 -0.63 11.21 1.26
C LEU A 133 0.39 12.06 2.01
N THR A 134 0.16 13.37 2.07
CA THR A 134 1.07 14.28 2.78
C THR A 134 1.18 13.91 4.25
N SER A 135 0.06 13.57 4.88
CA SER A 135 0.02 13.19 6.28
C SER A 135 0.81 11.90 6.54
N VAL A 136 0.61 10.89 5.70
CA VAL A 136 1.31 9.60 5.82
C VAL A 136 2.81 9.81 5.63
N ASN A 137 3.20 10.61 4.65
CA ASN A 137 4.63 10.85 4.34
C ASN A 137 5.42 11.34 5.54
N LYS A 138 4.82 12.13 6.42
CA LYS A 138 5.51 12.73 7.56
C LYS A 138 6.22 11.72 8.44
N ARG A 139 5.65 10.54 8.60
CA ARG A 139 6.16 9.52 9.51
C ARG A 139 6.52 8.20 8.82
N TYR A 140 5.96 7.95 7.63
CA TYR A 140 6.18 6.68 6.94
C TYR A 140 7.49 6.64 6.16
N ALA A 141 7.91 7.76 5.60
CA ALA A 141 9.10 7.83 4.76
C ALA A 141 9.94 9.06 5.09
N SER A 142 11.26 8.90 5.05
CA SER A 142 12.21 10.00 5.24
C SER A 142 12.29 10.92 4.01
N ASP A 143 12.03 10.37 2.83
CA ASP A 143 12.00 11.12 1.57
C ASP A 143 10.76 12.03 1.55
N LYS A 144 11.00 13.33 1.49
CA LYS A 144 9.92 14.33 1.45
C LYS A 144 9.09 14.28 0.18
N ASN A 145 9.64 13.70 -0.88
CA ASN A 145 8.95 13.55 -2.17
C ASN A 145 8.23 12.22 -2.33
N TRP A 146 8.20 11.40 -1.28
CA TRP A 146 7.54 10.10 -1.32
C TRP A 146 6.06 10.21 -1.72
N ALA A 147 5.34 11.16 -1.13
CA ALA A 147 3.93 11.38 -1.46
C ALA A 147 3.72 11.67 -2.93
N ASN A 148 4.58 12.51 -3.52
CA ASN A 148 4.50 12.83 -4.95
C ASN A 148 4.76 11.59 -5.82
N GLY A 149 5.74 10.78 -5.45
CA GLY A 149 6.05 9.54 -6.17
C GLY A 149 4.90 8.55 -6.12
N VAL A 150 4.32 8.33 -4.95
CA VAL A 150 3.16 7.45 -4.79
C VAL A 150 1.96 7.99 -5.56
N TYR A 151 1.73 9.29 -5.51
CA TYR A 151 0.61 9.91 -6.22
C TYR A 151 0.71 9.71 -7.74
N LYS A 152 1.90 9.82 -8.31
CA LYS A 152 2.10 9.54 -9.75
C LYS A 152 1.66 8.13 -10.10
N HIS A 153 1.97 7.15 -9.26
CA HIS A 153 1.52 5.78 -9.47
C HIS A 153 0.00 5.67 -9.33
N MET A 154 -0.59 6.35 -8.35
CA MET A 154 -2.05 6.37 -8.20
C MET A 154 -2.72 6.93 -9.44
N GLN A 155 -2.24 8.06 -9.96
CA GLN A 155 -2.78 8.67 -11.19
C GLN A 155 -2.64 7.72 -12.37
N TYR A 156 -1.52 7.07 -12.49
CA TYR A 156 -1.27 6.10 -13.57
C TYR A 156 -2.29 4.97 -13.52
N LEU A 157 -2.57 4.44 -12.33
CA LEU A 157 -3.56 3.38 -12.15
C LEU A 157 -4.98 3.88 -12.44
N TYR A 158 -5.36 5.04 -11.90
CA TYR A 158 -6.69 5.62 -12.15
C TYR A 158 -6.92 5.87 -13.64
N ASN A 159 -5.93 6.36 -14.36
CA ASN A 159 -6.07 6.65 -15.78
C ASN A 159 -6.34 5.40 -16.62
N LYS A 160 -5.94 4.23 -16.15
CA LYS A 160 -6.23 2.96 -16.84
C LYS A 160 -7.65 2.49 -16.64
N ILE A 161 -8.32 2.96 -15.60
CA ILE A 161 -9.68 2.54 -15.25
C ILE A 161 -10.74 3.35 -16.01
N VAL A 162 -10.46 4.61 -16.26
CA VAL A 162 -11.42 5.50 -16.97
C VAL A 162 -11.43 5.27 -18.48
#